data_c7713e22557a7282dc08dcf37da85879
#
_entry.id   c7713e22557a7282dc08dcf37da85879
#
_cell.length_a   1.000
_cell.length_b   1.000
_cell.length_c   1.000
_cell.angle_alpha   90.00
_cell.angle_beta   90.00
_cell.angle_gamma   90.00
#
_symmetry.space_group_name_H-M   'P 1'
#
loop_
_entity.id
_entity.type
_entity.pdbx_description
1 polymer ?
#
loop_
_entity_poly.entity_id
_entity_poly.type
_entity_poly.pdbx_seq_one_letter_code
_entity_poly.pdbx_strand_id
1 'polypeptide(L)'
;IVPLSKLPNAISLNSASFNGARILGPGVAGLLIAGIGTGWVMVINVACFIGFITTLILLRTDQLHPSPPVQGKSSVREGVKYVSVRFDLKVLLAIGFVMGTFGFNFNLSDSLMTTVGFGRGSGEYGLLGSIMGLGAIAAALGSARRKPRMRWVELALVIYTVSMGLSAIAPNYFLFALLKVPVGWGAVSTLIVANSMVQTSVSPQMRGRVMSLWSTLLLGGTPFVSPALGWIGDQWGPRWTVGIPAIIIGLLFIGVTATIMHNDSLKVRFDPHKKAPWLRIERGQVTVNYTQETR
;
A
#
# COMPACT_ATOMS: atom_id res chain seq x y z
N ILE A 1 -5.23 20.11 -18.95
CA ILE A 1 -5.92 21.26 -18.36
C ILE A 1 -5.03 22.52 -18.37
N VAL A 2 -3.71 22.37 -18.46
CA VAL A 2 -2.73 23.46 -18.54
C VAL A 2 -2.05 23.51 -19.91
N PRO A 3 -1.53 24.69 -20.34
CA PRO A 3 -0.76 24.80 -21.57
C PRO A 3 0.45 23.85 -21.56
N LEU A 4 0.82 23.30 -22.73
CA LEU A 4 1.92 22.34 -22.87
C LEU A 4 3.25 22.87 -22.30
N SER A 5 3.50 24.18 -22.40
CA SER A 5 4.70 24.82 -21.83
C SER A 5 4.77 24.77 -20.30
N LYS A 6 3.63 24.69 -19.62
CA LYS A 6 3.54 24.61 -18.15
C LYS A 6 3.27 23.18 -17.64
N LEU A 7 3.11 22.22 -18.55
CA LEU A 7 2.78 20.83 -18.21
C LEU A 7 3.79 20.17 -17.26
N PRO A 8 5.13 20.31 -17.45
CA PRO A 8 6.10 19.72 -16.51
C PRO A 8 5.95 20.29 -15.10
N ASN A 9 5.75 21.59 -14.96
CA ASN A 9 5.53 22.25 -13.66
C ASN A 9 4.24 21.77 -12.99
N ALA A 10 3.14 21.65 -13.76
CA ALA A 10 1.87 21.18 -13.24
C ALA A 10 1.97 19.70 -12.77
N ILE A 11 2.67 18.85 -13.51
CA ILE A 11 2.92 17.45 -13.12
C ILE A 11 3.76 17.41 -11.84
N SER A 12 4.82 18.21 -11.76
CA SER A 12 5.68 18.26 -10.59
C SER A 12 4.93 18.74 -9.34
N LEU A 13 4.13 19.79 -9.47
CA LEU A 13 3.33 20.34 -8.37
C LEU A 13 2.25 19.33 -7.91
N ASN A 14 1.53 18.72 -8.85
CA ASN A 14 0.55 17.69 -8.54
C ASN A 14 1.20 16.49 -7.83
N SER A 15 2.36 16.04 -8.29
CA SER A 15 3.10 14.96 -7.66
C SER A 15 3.59 15.35 -6.27
N ALA A 16 4.09 16.56 -6.09
CA ALA A 16 4.52 17.06 -4.79
C ALA A 16 3.35 17.16 -3.80
N SER A 17 2.20 17.71 -4.24
CA SER A 17 1.00 17.80 -3.41
C SER A 17 0.47 16.42 -3.01
N PHE A 18 0.36 15.51 -3.97
CA PHE A 18 -0.12 14.15 -3.73
C PHE A 18 0.79 13.38 -2.77
N ASN A 19 2.12 13.43 -2.99
CA ASN A 19 3.07 12.76 -2.12
C ASN A 19 3.17 13.44 -0.75
N GLY A 20 3.11 14.77 -0.70
CA GLY A 20 3.08 15.53 0.55
C GLY A 20 1.86 15.16 1.40
N ALA A 21 0.66 15.16 0.81
CA ALA A 21 -0.56 14.75 1.50
C ALA A 21 -0.51 13.29 1.97
N ARG A 22 0.06 12.40 1.17
CA ARG A 22 0.21 10.99 1.49
C ARG A 22 1.20 10.74 2.64
N ILE A 23 2.27 11.54 2.72
CA ILE A 23 3.28 11.45 3.77
C ILE A 23 2.76 12.07 5.07
N LEU A 24 2.18 13.26 4.98
CA LEU A 24 1.78 14.04 6.16
C LEU A 24 0.37 13.67 6.66
N GLY A 25 -0.51 13.22 5.74
CA GLY A 25 -1.93 12.96 6.03
C GLY A 25 -2.17 12.05 7.22
N PRO A 26 -1.61 10.82 7.25
CA PRO A 26 -1.80 9.92 8.37
C PRO A 26 -1.32 10.48 9.71
N GLY A 27 -0.20 11.21 9.70
CA GLY A 27 0.36 11.85 10.89
C GLY A 27 -0.52 12.99 11.40
N VAL A 28 -0.94 13.88 10.51
CA VAL A 28 -1.84 14.98 10.85
C VAL A 28 -3.19 14.46 11.35
N ALA A 29 -3.76 13.46 10.64
CA ALA A 29 -5.01 12.85 11.06
C ALA A 29 -4.89 12.20 12.46
N GLY A 30 -3.81 11.46 12.74
CA GLY A 30 -3.56 10.86 14.03
C GLY A 30 -3.45 11.89 15.16
N LEU A 31 -2.72 12.99 14.95
CA LEU A 31 -2.59 14.09 15.91
C LEU A 31 -3.92 14.81 16.16
N LEU A 32 -4.68 15.08 15.11
CA LEU A 32 -6.00 15.70 15.23
C LEU A 32 -6.97 14.81 15.99
N ILE A 33 -7.01 13.50 15.69
CA ILE A 33 -7.85 12.54 16.42
C ILE A 33 -7.47 12.50 17.90
N ALA A 34 -6.17 12.49 18.21
CA ALA A 34 -5.70 12.49 19.59
C ALA A 34 -6.01 13.79 20.35
N GLY A 35 -5.96 14.95 19.65
CA GLY A 35 -6.16 16.27 20.29
C GLY A 35 -7.62 16.68 20.42
N ILE A 36 -8.44 16.49 19.38
CA ILE A 36 -9.81 17.01 19.31
C ILE A 36 -10.88 15.93 19.12
N GLY A 37 -10.46 14.67 18.99
CA GLY A 37 -11.35 13.53 18.83
C GLY A 37 -11.84 13.33 17.39
N THR A 38 -12.33 12.12 17.12
CA THR A 38 -12.73 11.68 15.77
C THR A 38 -13.89 12.53 15.20
N GLY A 39 -14.84 12.95 16.06
CA GLY A 39 -16.00 13.75 15.62
C GLY A 39 -15.59 15.07 14.97
N TRP A 40 -14.72 15.82 15.60
CA TRP A 40 -14.21 17.08 15.07
C TRP A 40 -13.37 16.90 13.81
N VAL A 41 -12.62 15.82 13.72
CA VAL A 41 -11.86 15.49 12.49
C VAL A 41 -12.80 15.21 11.33
N MET A 42 -13.96 14.58 11.57
CA MET A 42 -14.98 14.42 10.54
C MET A 42 -15.59 15.77 10.09
N VAL A 43 -15.82 16.70 11.00
CA VAL A 43 -16.28 18.05 10.66
C VAL A 43 -15.24 18.79 9.80
N ILE A 44 -13.96 18.71 10.16
CA ILE A 44 -12.86 19.27 9.35
C ILE A 44 -12.84 18.63 7.97
N ASN A 45 -13.03 17.32 7.88
CA ASN A 45 -13.08 16.61 6.60
C ASN A 45 -14.22 17.11 5.71
N VAL A 46 -15.43 17.31 6.28
CA VAL A 46 -16.57 17.89 5.56
C VAL A 46 -16.24 19.31 5.07
N ALA A 47 -15.63 20.15 5.89
CA ALA A 47 -15.22 21.49 5.49
C ALA A 47 -14.20 21.46 4.33
N CYS A 48 -13.25 20.53 4.35
CA CYS A 48 -12.31 20.32 3.25
C CYS A 48 -13.01 19.92 1.95
N PHE A 49 -14.02 19.02 2.01
CA PHE A 49 -14.81 18.66 0.84
C PHE A 49 -15.63 19.83 0.30
N ILE A 50 -16.24 20.62 1.18
CA ILE A 50 -16.97 21.85 0.76
C ILE A 50 -16.00 22.81 0.05
N GLY A 51 -14.82 23.06 0.61
CA GLY A 51 -13.79 23.87 -0.02
C GLY A 51 -13.36 23.33 -1.38
N PHE A 52 -13.19 22.03 -1.52
CA PHE A 52 -12.86 21.38 -2.79
C PHE A 52 -13.97 21.55 -3.83
N ILE A 53 -15.23 21.30 -3.46
CA ILE A 53 -16.40 21.49 -4.33
C ILE A 53 -16.51 22.96 -4.76
N THR A 54 -16.36 23.89 -3.82
CA THR A 54 -16.38 25.33 -4.11
C THR A 54 -15.29 25.70 -5.13
N THR A 55 -14.08 25.16 -4.97
CA THR A 55 -12.99 25.37 -5.93
C THR A 55 -13.36 24.86 -7.33
N LEU A 56 -14.01 23.70 -7.42
CA LEU A 56 -14.47 23.14 -8.71
C LEU A 56 -15.55 24.02 -9.36
N ILE A 57 -16.50 24.56 -8.58
CA ILE A 57 -17.56 25.42 -9.07
C ILE A 57 -17.00 26.76 -9.56
N LEU A 58 -16.01 27.30 -8.85
CA LEU A 58 -15.35 28.57 -9.20
C LEU A 58 -14.32 28.43 -10.32
N LEU A 59 -14.07 27.20 -10.80
CA LEU A 59 -13.08 26.94 -11.84
C LEU A 59 -13.54 27.61 -13.17
N ARG A 60 -12.68 28.45 -13.72
CA ARG A 60 -12.91 29.10 -14.99
C ARG A 60 -12.67 28.13 -16.14
N THR A 61 -13.76 27.58 -16.66
CA THR A 61 -13.70 26.54 -17.72
C THR A 61 -13.18 27.10 -19.06
N ASP A 62 -13.31 28.39 -19.29
CA ASP A 62 -12.79 29.12 -20.45
C ASP A 62 -11.25 29.15 -20.52
N GLN A 63 -10.58 29.03 -19.37
CA GLN A 63 -9.12 29.00 -19.27
C GLN A 63 -8.53 27.59 -19.31
N LEU A 64 -9.37 26.58 -19.35
CA LEU A 64 -8.91 25.19 -19.39
C LEU A 64 -8.45 24.82 -20.81
N HIS A 65 -7.33 24.12 -20.89
CA HIS A 65 -6.83 23.57 -22.14
C HIS A 65 -7.20 22.08 -22.17
N PRO A 66 -8.33 21.70 -22.77
CA PRO A 66 -8.72 20.30 -22.87
C PRO A 66 -7.70 19.55 -23.72
N SER A 67 -7.22 18.42 -23.22
CA SER A 67 -6.44 17.50 -24.05
C SER A 67 -7.37 16.91 -25.12
N PRO A 68 -6.90 16.76 -26.37
CA PRO A 68 -7.67 16.04 -27.38
C PRO A 68 -8.08 14.68 -26.82
N PRO A 69 -9.32 14.24 -27.09
CA PRO A 69 -9.77 12.93 -26.65
C PRO A 69 -8.78 11.87 -27.13
N VAL A 70 -8.33 11.02 -26.23
CA VAL A 70 -7.46 9.91 -26.58
C VAL A 70 -8.22 9.07 -27.60
N GLN A 71 -7.85 9.18 -28.87
CA GLN A 71 -8.42 8.39 -29.95
C GLN A 71 -8.05 6.92 -29.70
N GLY A 72 -9.04 6.14 -29.33
CA GLY A 72 -8.94 4.72 -29.01
C GLY A 72 -9.70 4.39 -27.74
N LYS A 73 -10.56 3.38 -27.81
CA LYS A 73 -11.21 2.81 -26.63
C LYS A 73 -10.10 2.36 -25.67
N SER A 74 -9.87 3.11 -24.59
CA SER A 74 -8.93 2.71 -23.55
C SER A 74 -9.47 1.43 -22.91
N SER A 75 -9.05 0.29 -23.47
CA SER A 75 -9.59 -1.00 -23.06
C SER A 75 -8.85 -1.45 -21.80
N VAL A 76 -9.57 -1.69 -20.71
CA VAL A 76 -9.06 -2.39 -19.52
C VAL A 76 -8.40 -3.71 -19.96
N ARG A 77 -8.93 -4.34 -21.01
CA ARG A 77 -8.37 -5.58 -21.62
C ARG A 77 -6.92 -5.41 -22.06
N GLU A 78 -6.54 -4.24 -22.61
CA GLU A 78 -5.15 -3.97 -22.99
C GLU A 78 -4.24 -3.85 -21.75
N GLY A 79 -4.72 -3.21 -20.70
CA GLY A 79 -4.03 -3.17 -19.41
C GLY A 79 -3.79 -4.57 -18.84
N VAL A 80 -4.83 -5.41 -18.83
CA VAL A 80 -4.74 -6.82 -18.41
C VAL A 80 -3.76 -7.59 -19.30
N LYS A 81 -3.85 -7.45 -20.63
CA LYS A 81 -2.93 -8.10 -21.57
C LYS A 81 -1.48 -7.65 -21.35
N TYR A 82 -1.26 -6.35 -21.08
CA TYR A 82 0.07 -5.82 -20.78
C TYR A 82 0.66 -6.42 -19.50
N VAL A 83 -0.16 -6.54 -18.45
CA VAL A 83 0.25 -7.13 -17.17
C VAL A 83 0.46 -8.65 -17.31
N SER A 84 -0.38 -9.34 -18.08
CA SER A 84 -0.35 -10.81 -18.20
C SER A 84 0.95 -11.37 -18.77
N VAL A 85 1.68 -10.60 -19.55
CA VAL A 85 3.00 -11.00 -20.11
C VAL A 85 4.17 -10.55 -19.24
N ARG A 86 3.93 -9.70 -18.21
CA ARG A 86 4.96 -9.13 -17.34
C ARG A 86 4.89 -9.74 -15.95
N PHE A 87 5.86 -10.59 -15.65
CA PHE A 87 5.92 -11.29 -14.36
C PHE A 87 6.08 -10.33 -13.17
N ASP A 88 6.94 -9.31 -13.30
CA ASP A 88 7.17 -8.29 -12.28
C ASP A 88 5.89 -7.54 -11.88
N LEU A 89 5.06 -7.17 -12.85
CA LEU A 89 3.79 -6.50 -12.59
C LEU A 89 2.75 -7.44 -11.98
N LYS A 90 2.71 -8.72 -12.39
CA LYS A 90 1.81 -9.71 -11.79
C LYS A 90 2.07 -9.87 -10.30
N VAL A 91 3.34 -9.99 -9.91
CA VAL A 91 3.73 -10.10 -8.50
C VAL A 91 3.31 -8.84 -7.71
N LEU A 92 3.62 -7.64 -8.24
CA LEU A 92 3.25 -6.40 -7.56
C LEU A 92 1.73 -6.22 -7.43
N LEU A 93 0.97 -6.54 -8.48
CA LEU A 93 -0.49 -6.46 -8.45
C LEU A 93 -1.09 -7.50 -7.49
N ALA A 94 -0.53 -8.71 -7.42
CA ALA A 94 -0.94 -9.73 -6.45
C ALA A 94 -0.69 -9.26 -5.01
N ILE A 95 0.46 -8.64 -4.74
CA ILE A 95 0.75 -8.02 -3.43
C ILE A 95 -0.28 -6.93 -3.13
N GLY A 96 -0.56 -6.04 -4.08
CA GLY A 96 -1.56 -4.99 -3.93
C GLY A 96 -2.96 -5.56 -3.64
N PHE A 97 -3.37 -6.60 -4.36
CA PHE A 97 -4.67 -7.25 -4.17
C PHE A 97 -4.79 -7.90 -2.79
N VAL A 98 -3.82 -8.73 -2.39
CA VAL A 98 -3.90 -9.44 -1.10
C VAL A 98 -3.77 -8.47 0.07
N MET A 99 -2.86 -7.48 0.00
CA MET A 99 -2.76 -6.44 1.02
C MET A 99 -4.03 -5.60 1.10
N GLY A 100 -4.59 -5.20 -0.04
CA GLY A 100 -5.83 -4.42 -0.07
C GLY A 100 -7.02 -5.20 0.47
N THR A 101 -7.14 -6.46 0.06
CA THR A 101 -8.27 -7.34 0.41
C THR A 101 -8.23 -7.78 1.88
N PHE A 102 -7.08 -8.22 2.37
CA PHE A 102 -6.93 -8.79 3.72
C PHE A 102 -6.18 -7.86 4.68
N GLY A 103 -5.17 -7.15 4.19
CA GLY A 103 -4.28 -6.37 5.04
C GLY A 103 -4.84 -5.04 5.54
N PHE A 104 -5.81 -4.44 4.84
CA PHE A 104 -6.36 -3.12 5.19
C PHE A 104 -7.73 -3.18 5.90
N ASN A 105 -8.12 -4.34 6.44
CA ASN A 105 -9.35 -4.49 7.22
C ASN A 105 -9.15 -4.10 8.73
N PHE A 106 -8.25 -3.15 9.01
CA PHE A 106 -7.93 -2.74 10.38
C PHE A 106 -9.16 -2.27 11.16
N ASN A 107 -10.05 -1.49 10.52
CA ASN A 107 -11.21 -0.92 11.21
C ASN A 107 -12.07 -2.00 11.86
N LEU A 108 -12.35 -3.08 11.14
CA LEU A 108 -13.13 -4.21 11.65
C LEU A 108 -12.35 -4.99 12.70
N SER A 109 -11.13 -5.44 12.35
CA SER A 109 -10.33 -6.30 13.22
C SER A 109 -9.94 -5.60 14.53
N ASP A 110 -9.53 -4.33 14.44
CA ASP A 110 -9.13 -3.55 15.60
C ASP A 110 -10.33 -3.21 16.51
N SER A 111 -11.50 -2.94 15.92
CA SER A 111 -12.73 -2.74 16.67
C SER A 111 -13.11 -4.01 17.45
N LEU A 112 -13.18 -5.17 16.77
CA LEU A 112 -13.53 -6.44 17.38
C LEU A 112 -12.52 -6.87 18.46
N MET A 113 -11.22 -6.72 18.18
CA MET A 113 -10.18 -7.02 19.19
C MET A 113 -10.28 -6.11 20.41
N THR A 114 -10.52 -4.82 20.22
CA THR A 114 -10.59 -3.85 21.32
C THR A 114 -11.84 -4.08 22.17
N THR A 115 -13.00 -4.19 21.53
CA THR A 115 -14.29 -4.27 22.24
C THR A 115 -14.58 -5.66 22.78
N VAL A 116 -14.53 -6.67 21.90
CA VAL A 116 -14.86 -8.06 22.27
C VAL A 116 -13.67 -8.80 22.85
N GLY A 117 -12.47 -8.63 22.23
CA GLY A 117 -11.27 -9.36 22.65
C GLY A 117 -10.69 -8.88 23.99
N PHE A 118 -10.66 -7.58 24.22
CA PHE A 118 -10.06 -6.98 25.42
C PHE A 118 -11.04 -6.27 26.32
N GLY A 119 -12.34 -6.19 25.99
CA GLY A 119 -13.36 -5.51 26.79
C GLY A 119 -13.11 -4.02 26.98
N ARG A 120 -12.50 -3.35 25.97
CA ARG A 120 -12.15 -1.94 26.01
C ARG A 120 -13.15 -1.09 25.23
N GLY A 121 -13.13 0.23 25.52
CA GLY A 121 -14.08 1.18 24.91
C GLY A 121 -13.61 1.79 23.58
N SER A 122 -14.44 2.70 23.07
CA SER A 122 -14.18 3.44 21.83
C SER A 122 -12.96 4.35 21.88
N GLY A 123 -12.60 4.85 23.07
CA GLY A 123 -11.40 5.67 23.27
C GLY A 123 -10.12 4.89 22.96
N GLU A 124 -10.01 3.68 23.51
CA GLU A 124 -8.88 2.79 23.27
C GLU A 124 -8.83 2.33 21.81
N TYR A 125 -9.98 2.08 21.18
CA TYR A 125 -10.04 1.82 19.73
C TYR A 125 -9.47 3.01 18.91
N GLY A 126 -9.86 4.24 19.25
CA GLY A 126 -9.35 5.44 18.59
C GLY A 126 -7.83 5.61 18.73
N LEU A 127 -7.26 5.25 19.89
CA LEU A 127 -5.82 5.28 20.13
C LEU A 127 -5.04 4.34 19.22
N LEU A 128 -5.59 3.17 18.84
CA LEU A 128 -4.91 2.24 17.93
C LEU A 128 -4.61 2.87 16.59
N GLY A 129 -5.53 3.66 16.04
CA GLY A 129 -5.30 4.39 14.78
C GLY A 129 -4.14 5.37 14.87
N SER A 130 -4.04 6.10 15.99
CA SER A 130 -2.93 7.02 16.25
C SER A 130 -1.60 6.29 16.41
N ILE A 131 -1.58 5.20 17.16
CA ILE A 131 -0.38 4.36 17.38
C ILE A 131 0.09 3.75 16.04
N MET A 132 -0.83 3.21 15.24
CA MET A 132 -0.53 2.70 13.89
C MET A 132 -0.01 3.82 12.98
N GLY A 133 -0.55 5.04 13.13
CA GLY A 133 -0.12 6.25 12.42
C GLY A 133 1.35 6.59 12.64
N LEU A 134 1.90 6.36 13.83
CA LEU A 134 3.34 6.54 14.08
C LEU A 134 4.20 5.65 13.19
N GLY A 135 3.80 4.38 13.06
CA GLY A 135 4.44 3.45 12.12
C GLY A 135 4.31 3.89 10.67
N ALA A 136 3.13 4.38 10.27
CA ALA A 136 2.86 4.90 8.94
C ALA A 136 3.74 6.11 8.58
N ILE A 137 3.92 7.04 9.52
CA ILE A 137 4.83 8.20 9.36
C ILE A 137 6.27 7.73 9.17
N ALA A 138 6.75 6.82 10.03
CA ALA A 138 8.10 6.28 9.92
C ALA A 138 8.33 5.56 8.57
N ALA A 139 7.31 4.83 8.07
CA ALA A 139 7.31 4.19 6.76
C ALA A 139 7.42 5.21 5.62
N ALA A 140 6.61 6.27 5.66
CA ALA A 140 6.59 7.32 4.64
C ALA A 140 7.93 8.04 4.56
N LEU A 141 8.48 8.47 5.70
CA LEU A 141 9.77 9.14 5.79
C LEU A 141 10.92 8.22 5.33
N GLY A 142 10.90 6.96 5.75
CA GLY A 142 11.89 5.97 5.34
C GLY A 142 11.85 5.65 3.84
N SER A 143 10.65 5.56 3.27
CA SER A 143 10.46 5.28 1.84
C SER A 143 10.84 6.47 0.95
N ALA A 144 10.63 7.71 1.41
CA ALA A 144 10.99 8.91 0.66
C ALA A 144 12.51 9.02 0.39
N ARG A 145 13.34 8.47 1.29
CA ARG A 145 14.81 8.51 1.20
C ARG A 145 15.41 7.35 0.41
N ARG A 146 14.62 6.40 -0.05
CA ARG A 146 15.11 5.14 -0.64
C ARG A 146 14.54 4.91 -2.02
N LYS A 147 15.37 4.38 -2.93
CA LYS A 147 14.88 3.90 -4.24
C LYS A 147 13.96 2.70 -4.03
N PRO A 148 12.78 2.66 -4.71
CA PRO A 148 11.86 1.54 -4.62
C PRO A 148 12.53 0.26 -5.16
N ARG A 149 12.58 -0.79 -4.34
CA ARG A 149 13.18 -2.09 -4.67
C ARG A 149 12.38 -3.20 -4.01
N MET A 150 12.32 -4.36 -4.65
CA MET A 150 11.55 -5.51 -4.16
C MET A 150 11.93 -5.93 -2.74
N ARG A 151 13.21 -5.93 -2.40
CA ARG A 151 13.68 -6.23 -1.03
C ARG A 151 13.01 -5.41 0.08
N TRP A 152 12.60 -4.16 -0.23
CA TRP A 152 11.90 -3.31 0.75
C TRP A 152 10.43 -3.71 0.89
N VAL A 153 9.82 -4.22 -0.20
CA VAL A 153 8.48 -4.81 -0.16
C VAL A 153 8.49 -6.09 0.67
N GLU A 154 9.46 -6.97 0.43
CA GLU A 154 9.64 -8.23 1.18
C GLU A 154 9.86 -7.96 2.67
N LEU A 155 10.78 -7.06 3.02
CA LEU A 155 11.03 -6.67 4.42
C LEU A 155 9.75 -6.12 5.08
N ALA A 156 9.02 -5.28 4.36
CA ALA A 156 7.78 -4.69 4.89
C ALA A 156 6.68 -5.76 5.07
N LEU A 157 6.57 -6.72 4.15
CA LEU A 157 5.64 -7.85 4.27
C LEU A 157 6.00 -8.76 5.46
N VAL A 158 7.29 -9.06 5.67
CA VAL A 158 7.73 -9.83 6.84
C VAL A 158 7.35 -9.13 8.14
N ILE A 159 7.73 -7.86 8.27
CA ILE A 159 7.45 -7.09 9.49
C ILE A 159 5.93 -7.01 9.71
N TYR A 160 5.15 -6.75 8.66
CA TYR A 160 3.70 -6.74 8.72
C TYR A 160 3.15 -8.09 9.21
N THR A 161 3.51 -9.18 8.54
CA THR A 161 3.01 -10.54 8.82
C THR A 161 3.34 -10.98 10.24
N VAL A 162 4.60 -10.81 10.67
CA VAL A 162 5.04 -11.19 12.01
C VAL A 162 4.32 -10.35 13.07
N SER A 163 4.25 -9.03 12.87
CA SER A 163 3.60 -8.15 13.85
C SER A 163 2.09 -8.37 13.93
N MET A 164 1.45 -8.64 12.78
CA MET A 164 0.03 -8.96 12.72
C MET A 164 -0.26 -10.32 13.36
N GLY A 165 0.58 -11.34 13.11
CA GLY A 165 0.48 -12.66 13.75
C GLY A 165 0.66 -12.56 15.27
N LEU A 166 1.66 -11.82 15.75
CA LEU A 166 1.86 -11.57 17.18
C LEU A 166 0.69 -10.78 17.79
N SER A 167 0.09 -9.86 17.04
CA SER A 167 -1.11 -9.12 17.47
C SER A 167 -2.30 -10.06 17.69
N ALA A 168 -2.46 -11.11 16.86
CA ALA A 168 -3.55 -12.08 17.02
C ALA A 168 -3.47 -12.87 18.33
N ILE A 169 -2.25 -13.14 18.81
CA ILE A 169 -2.01 -13.88 20.06
C ILE A 169 -1.65 -12.99 21.26
N ALA A 170 -1.74 -11.67 21.10
CA ALA A 170 -1.42 -10.72 22.16
C ALA A 170 -2.24 -11.01 23.44
N PRO A 171 -1.59 -11.14 24.61
CA PRO A 171 -2.27 -11.48 25.88
C PRO A 171 -3.06 -10.31 26.46
N ASN A 172 -2.71 -9.09 26.12
CA ASN A 172 -3.33 -7.88 26.63
C ASN A 172 -3.37 -6.75 25.59
N TYR A 173 -4.23 -5.76 25.83
CA TYR A 173 -4.41 -4.60 24.96
C TYR A 173 -3.11 -3.80 24.76
N PHE A 174 -2.28 -3.66 25.78
CA PHE A 174 -1.05 -2.86 25.67
C PHE A 174 -0.08 -3.44 24.63
N LEU A 175 0.17 -4.74 24.68
CA LEU A 175 1.02 -5.41 23.69
C LEU A 175 0.39 -5.36 22.29
N PHE A 176 -0.93 -5.57 22.20
CA PHE A 176 -1.68 -5.41 20.94
C PHE A 176 -1.49 -4.03 20.34
N ALA A 177 -1.64 -2.97 21.16
CA ALA A 177 -1.45 -1.59 20.72
C ALA A 177 -0.01 -1.30 20.29
N LEU A 178 0.98 -1.78 21.05
CA LEU A 178 2.40 -1.60 20.70
C LEU A 178 2.73 -2.22 19.36
N LEU A 179 2.20 -3.40 19.05
CA LEU A 179 2.41 -4.10 17.78
C LEU A 179 1.77 -3.37 16.60
N LYS A 180 0.84 -2.42 16.81
CA LYS A 180 0.29 -1.59 15.72
C LYS A 180 1.32 -0.66 15.09
N VAL A 181 2.38 -0.28 15.79
CA VAL A 181 3.46 0.53 15.20
C VAL A 181 4.14 -0.22 14.04
N PRO A 182 4.71 -1.40 14.23
CA PRO A 182 5.32 -2.14 13.13
C PRO A 182 4.29 -2.64 12.10
N VAL A 183 3.03 -2.92 12.47
CA VAL A 183 1.94 -3.21 11.52
C VAL A 183 1.73 -2.02 10.59
N GLY A 184 1.58 -0.80 11.13
CA GLY A 184 1.43 0.43 10.34
C GLY A 184 2.63 0.70 9.44
N TRP A 185 3.83 0.49 9.96
CA TRP A 185 5.05 0.62 9.17
C TRP A 185 5.10 -0.37 8.00
N GLY A 186 4.82 -1.63 8.24
CA GLY A 186 4.83 -2.68 7.22
C GLY A 186 3.76 -2.45 6.15
N ALA A 187 2.52 -2.14 6.56
CA ALA A 187 1.41 -1.85 5.67
C ALA A 187 1.72 -0.69 4.71
N VAL A 188 2.12 0.45 5.25
CA VAL A 188 2.36 1.68 4.48
C VAL A 188 3.63 1.57 3.64
N SER A 189 4.70 0.96 4.16
CA SER A 189 5.92 0.70 3.37
C SER A 189 5.64 -0.19 2.16
N THR A 190 4.90 -1.29 2.34
CA THR A 190 4.51 -2.19 1.25
C THR A 190 3.73 -1.42 0.18
N LEU A 191 2.73 -0.65 0.58
CA LEU A 191 1.90 0.11 -0.34
C LEU A 191 2.71 1.17 -1.11
N ILE A 192 3.53 1.98 -0.43
CA ILE A 192 4.33 3.04 -1.05
C ILE A 192 5.33 2.46 -2.05
N VAL A 193 6.08 1.44 -1.61
CA VAL A 193 7.16 0.88 -2.44
C VAL A 193 6.58 0.12 -3.63
N ALA A 194 5.58 -0.75 -3.42
CA ALA A 194 4.95 -1.49 -4.50
C ALA A 194 4.27 -0.57 -5.51
N ASN A 195 3.50 0.42 -5.06
CA ASN A 195 2.88 1.43 -5.93
C ASN A 195 3.93 2.20 -6.76
N SER A 196 5.03 2.62 -6.13
CA SER A 196 6.12 3.31 -6.82
C SER A 196 6.80 2.40 -7.86
N MET A 197 6.99 1.12 -7.54
CA MET A 197 7.55 0.15 -8.50
C MET A 197 6.62 -0.05 -9.69
N VAL A 198 5.30 -0.20 -9.48
CA VAL A 198 4.33 -0.30 -10.59
C VAL A 198 4.42 0.94 -11.48
N GLN A 199 4.39 2.15 -10.89
CA GLN A 199 4.43 3.41 -11.65
C GLN A 199 5.72 3.56 -12.47
N THR A 200 6.86 3.15 -11.94
CA THR A 200 8.16 3.32 -12.61
C THR A 200 8.48 2.20 -13.59
N SER A 201 7.83 1.03 -13.47
CA SER A 201 8.04 -0.12 -14.35
C SER A 201 7.18 -0.09 -15.62
N VAL A 202 6.20 0.82 -15.70
CA VAL A 202 5.23 0.88 -16.80
C VAL A 202 5.52 2.05 -17.71
N SER A 203 5.43 1.82 -19.04
CA SER A 203 5.56 2.88 -20.04
C SER A 203 4.52 3.99 -19.82
N PRO A 204 4.84 5.26 -20.16
CA PRO A 204 3.92 6.38 -19.94
C PRO A 204 2.53 6.17 -20.56
N GLN A 205 2.45 5.51 -21.73
CA GLN A 205 1.22 5.25 -22.47
C GLN A 205 0.30 4.24 -21.76
N MET A 206 0.87 3.28 -21.05
CA MET A 206 0.14 2.22 -20.34
C MET A 206 -0.08 2.52 -18.85
N ARG A 207 0.61 3.56 -18.32
CA ARG A 207 0.62 3.85 -16.87
C ARG A 207 -0.79 4.05 -16.31
N GLY A 208 -1.63 4.83 -16.96
CA GLY A 208 -3.00 5.08 -16.50
C GLY A 208 -3.82 3.78 -16.40
N ARG A 209 -3.71 2.89 -17.41
CA ARG A 209 -4.42 1.62 -17.47
C ARG A 209 -3.96 0.65 -16.37
N VAL A 210 -2.65 0.53 -16.16
CA VAL A 210 -2.09 -0.34 -15.13
C VAL A 210 -2.37 0.21 -13.74
N MET A 211 -2.33 1.54 -13.56
CA MET A 211 -2.68 2.16 -12.27
C MET A 211 -4.16 2.05 -11.93
N SER A 212 -5.06 2.06 -12.91
CA SER A 212 -6.48 1.77 -12.65
C SER A 212 -6.68 0.31 -12.20
N LEU A 213 -5.98 -0.65 -12.83
CA LEU A 213 -5.98 -2.05 -12.37
C LEU A 213 -5.42 -2.18 -10.95
N TRP A 214 -4.31 -1.50 -10.66
CA TRP A 214 -3.75 -1.45 -9.31
C TRP A 214 -4.76 -0.97 -8.27
N SER A 215 -5.43 0.16 -8.54
CA SER A 215 -6.42 0.72 -7.62
C SER A 215 -7.65 -0.18 -7.46
N THR A 216 -8.12 -0.78 -8.56
CA THR A 216 -9.25 -1.72 -8.53
C THR A 216 -8.91 -2.96 -7.72
N LEU A 217 -7.74 -3.54 -7.91
CA LEU A 217 -7.30 -4.72 -7.16
C LEU A 217 -7.06 -4.38 -5.67
N LEU A 218 -6.49 -3.21 -5.39
CA LEU A 218 -6.23 -2.77 -4.02
C LEU A 218 -7.52 -2.59 -3.20
N LEU A 219 -8.59 -2.07 -3.82
CA LEU A 219 -9.82 -1.73 -3.10
C LEU A 219 -10.95 -2.73 -3.34
N GLY A 220 -10.91 -3.47 -4.45
CA GLY A 220 -12.03 -4.28 -4.92
C GLY A 220 -12.34 -5.52 -4.08
N GLY A 221 -11.37 -6.05 -3.35
CA GLY A 221 -11.56 -7.24 -2.51
C GLY A 221 -12.19 -6.97 -1.14
N THR A 222 -12.02 -5.75 -0.61
CA THR A 222 -12.47 -5.38 0.74
C THR A 222 -13.97 -5.61 0.98
N PRO A 223 -14.90 -5.23 0.08
CA PRO A 223 -16.34 -5.43 0.29
C PRO A 223 -16.75 -6.89 0.47
N PHE A 224 -16.00 -7.81 -0.11
CA PHE A 224 -16.27 -9.25 -0.01
C PHE A 224 -15.66 -9.89 1.23
N VAL A 225 -14.47 -9.45 1.61
CA VAL A 225 -13.72 -10.04 2.72
C VAL A 225 -14.14 -9.46 4.07
N SER A 226 -14.54 -8.20 4.15
CA SER A 226 -14.97 -7.60 5.43
C SER A 226 -16.15 -8.32 6.07
N PRO A 227 -17.25 -8.67 5.35
CA PRO A 227 -18.34 -9.46 5.93
C PRO A 227 -17.89 -10.86 6.35
N ALA A 228 -17.02 -11.51 5.56
CA ALA A 228 -16.48 -12.82 5.89
C ALA A 228 -15.63 -12.78 7.18
N LEU A 229 -14.79 -11.77 7.34
CA LEU A 229 -14.00 -11.57 8.56
C LEU A 229 -14.90 -11.24 9.75
N GLY A 230 -15.99 -10.50 9.56
CA GLY A 230 -17.01 -10.27 10.60
C GLY A 230 -17.63 -11.58 11.07
N TRP A 231 -18.12 -12.40 10.14
CA TRP A 231 -18.64 -13.72 10.44
C TRP A 231 -17.64 -14.63 11.15
N ILE A 232 -16.38 -14.63 10.71
CA ILE A 232 -15.30 -15.37 11.38
C ILE A 232 -15.10 -14.85 12.81
N GLY A 233 -15.16 -13.55 13.02
CA GLY A 233 -15.05 -12.93 14.34
C GLY A 233 -16.16 -13.39 15.29
N ASP A 234 -17.38 -13.50 14.77
CA ASP A 234 -18.55 -13.96 15.54
C ASP A 234 -18.48 -15.46 15.90
N GLN A 235 -18.01 -16.31 14.97
CA GLN A 235 -17.97 -17.77 15.17
C GLN A 235 -16.73 -18.25 15.93
N TRP A 236 -15.57 -17.71 15.60
CA TRP A 236 -14.25 -18.20 16.08
C TRP A 236 -13.54 -17.22 17.01
N GLY A 237 -14.15 -16.06 17.20
CA GLY A 237 -13.65 -15.00 18.05
C GLY A 237 -12.76 -13.97 17.34
N PRO A 238 -12.59 -12.80 17.99
CA PRO A 238 -11.96 -11.63 17.36
C PRO A 238 -10.49 -11.84 16.97
N ARG A 239 -9.77 -12.74 17.62
CA ARG A 239 -8.36 -13.06 17.32
C ARG A 239 -8.17 -13.58 15.89
N TRP A 240 -9.14 -14.31 15.36
CA TRP A 240 -9.09 -14.86 14.00
C TRP A 240 -9.29 -13.81 12.93
N THR A 241 -9.94 -12.69 13.25
CA THR A 241 -10.05 -11.54 12.30
C THR A 241 -8.71 -10.87 12.02
N VAL A 242 -7.75 -11.05 12.93
CA VAL A 242 -6.35 -10.60 12.80
C VAL A 242 -5.46 -11.73 12.29
N GLY A 243 -5.67 -12.95 12.79
CA GLY A 243 -4.83 -14.12 12.49
C GLY A 243 -4.94 -14.60 11.05
N ILE A 244 -6.16 -14.71 10.50
CA ILE A 244 -6.37 -15.15 9.12
C ILE A 244 -5.72 -14.23 8.10
N PRO A 245 -5.89 -12.89 8.14
CA PRO A 245 -5.12 -11.98 7.29
C PRO A 245 -3.61 -12.15 7.42
N ALA A 246 -3.09 -12.33 8.65
CA ALA A 246 -1.67 -12.55 8.87
C ALA A 246 -1.16 -13.83 8.19
N ILE A 247 -1.92 -14.93 8.28
CA ILE A 247 -1.58 -16.20 7.61
C ILE A 247 -1.60 -16.03 6.09
N ILE A 248 -2.65 -15.43 5.52
CA ILE A 248 -2.80 -15.25 4.07
C ILE A 248 -1.66 -14.38 3.52
N ILE A 249 -1.32 -13.29 4.21
CA ILE A 249 -0.23 -12.40 3.79
C ILE A 249 1.12 -13.09 3.97
N GLY A 250 1.28 -13.90 5.00
CA GLY A 250 2.46 -14.73 5.20
C GLY A 250 2.65 -15.77 4.07
N LEU A 251 1.58 -16.43 3.66
CA LEU A 251 1.60 -17.33 2.51
C LEU A 251 1.91 -16.59 1.20
N LEU A 252 1.34 -15.39 1.01
CA LEU A 252 1.72 -14.55 -0.12
C LEU A 252 3.21 -14.22 -0.10
N PHE A 253 3.75 -13.81 1.05
CA PHE A 253 5.18 -13.51 1.18
C PHE A 253 6.03 -14.72 0.80
N ILE A 254 5.73 -15.90 1.34
CA ILE A 254 6.44 -17.15 1.00
C ILE A 254 6.34 -17.44 -0.50
N GLY A 255 5.14 -17.36 -1.08
CA GLY A 255 4.91 -17.55 -2.51
C GLY A 255 5.68 -16.58 -3.40
N VAL A 256 5.68 -15.30 -3.04
CA VAL A 256 6.43 -14.25 -3.76
C VAL A 256 7.93 -14.52 -3.70
N THR A 257 8.46 -14.78 -2.50
CA THR A 257 9.88 -15.06 -2.31
C THR A 257 10.31 -16.34 -3.05
N ALA A 258 9.53 -17.41 -2.96
CA ALA A 258 9.80 -18.67 -3.67
C ALA A 258 9.80 -18.46 -5.19
N THR A 259 8.85 -17.67 -5.71
CA THR A 259 8.73 -17.42 -7.15
C THR A 259 9.88 -16.54 -7.67
N ILE A 260 10.32 -15.56 -6.90
CA ILE A 260 11.49 -14.73 -7.23
C ILE A 260 12.75 -15.59 -7.21
N MET A 261 12.93 -16.42 -6.20
CA MET A 261 14.08 -17.34 -6.10
C MET A 261 14.11 -18.33 -7.27
N HIS A 262 12.96 -18.85 -7.69
CA HIS A 262 12.87 -19.79 -8.81
C HIS A 262 13.14 -19.12 -10.17
N ASN A 263 12.61 -17.93 -10.36
CA ASN A 263 12.69 -17.25 -11.67
C ASN A 263 14.03 -16.53 -11.92
N ASP A 264 14.70 -16.05 -10.87
CA ASP A 264 15.97 -15.30 -10.96
C ASP A 264 17.22 -16.20 -10.85
N SER A 265 17.08 -17.54 -10.72
CA SER A 265 18.21 -18.45 -10.43
C SER A 265 19.13 -17.91 -9.32
N LEU A 266 18.55 -17.27 -8.32
CA LEU A 266 19.30 -16.66 -7.23
C LEU A 266 20.01 -17.72 -6.43
N LYS A 267 21.32 -17.85 -6.61
CA LYS A 267 22.17 -18.66 -5.76
C LYS A 267 22.48 -17.88 -4.49
N VAL A 268 21.87 -18.27 -3.39
CA VAL A 268 22.27 -17.81 -2.06
C VAL A 268 23.63 -18.43 -1.77
N ARG A 269 24.68 -17.64 -1.86
CA ARG A 269 26.05 -18.08 -1.52
C ARG A 269 26.38 -17.58 -0.12
N PHE A 270 26.56 -18.52 0.78
CA PHE A 270 27.05 -18.28 2.13
C PHE A 270 28.59 -18.26 2.05
N ASP A 271 29.21 -17.10 2.22
CA ASP A 271 30.64 -16.97 2.21
C ASP A 271 31.14 -16.53 3.61
N PRO A 272 31.59 -17.47 4.46
CA PRO A 272 31.98 -17.20 5.83
C PRO A 272 33.31 -16.43 5.96
N HIS A 273 34.07 -16.26 4.86
CA HIS A 273 35.43 -15.69 4.89
C HIS A 273 35.53 -14.23 4.47
N LYS A 274 34.43 -13.52 4.18
CA LYS A 274 34.47 -12.09 3.84
C LYS A 274 33.86 -11.21 4.93
N LYS A 275 34.55 -10.12 5.26
CA LYS A 275 34.05 -9.06 6.15
C LYS A 275 32.77 -8.47 5.58
N ALA A 276 31.63 -8.76 6.20
CA ALA A 276 30.22 -8.39 5.95
C ALA A 276 29.84 -7.77 4.58
N PRO A 277 28.67 -8.16 3.99
CA PRO A 277 27.63 -9.00 4.57
C PRO A 277 27.78 -10.48 4.20
N TRP A 278 27.57 -11.33 5.17
CA TRP A 278 27.76 -12.80 5.11
C TRP A 278 26.79 -13.50 4.17
N LEU A 279 25.75 -12.81 3.74
CA LEU A 279 24.71 -13.30 2.84
C LEU A 279 24.69 -12.43 1.59
N ARG A 280 25.23 -12.95 0.49
CA ARG A 280 25.23 -12.28 -0.82
C ARG A 280 24.25 -12.97 -1.75
N ILE A 281 23.27 -12.24 -2.21
CA ILE A 281 22.36 -12.68 -3.26
C ILE A 281 22.99 -12.25 -4.58
N GLU A 282 23.58 -13.20 -5.31
CA GLU A 282 24.12 -12.97 -6.65
C GLU A 282 23.01 -13.27 -7.67
N ARG A 283 22.67 -12.29 -8.48
CA ARG A 283 21.83 -12.49 -9.66
C ARG A 283 22.66 -13.21 -10.71
N GLY A 284 22.17 -14.36 -11.20
CA GLY A 284 22.63 -14.90 -12.45
C GLY A 284 22.42 -13.84 -13.54
N GLN A 285 23.45 -13.51 -14.30
CA GLN A 285 23.35 -12.55 -15.41
C GLN A 285 22.39 -13.10 -16.45
N VAL A 286 21.15 -12.63 -16.44
CA VAL A 286 20.30 -12.72 -17.65
C VAL A 286 20.78 -11.60 -18.56
N THR A 287 21.63 -11.93 -19.50
CA THR A 287 21.90 -11.10 -20.67
C THR A 287 20.60 -10.97 -21.46
N VAL A 288 19.88 -9.88 -21.23
CA VAL A 288 18.81 -9.47 -22.14
C VAL A 288 19.51 -8.93 -23.38
N ASN A 289 19.64 -9.78 -24.40
CA ASN A 289 20.00 -9.36 -25.74
C ASN A 289 18.87 -8.46 -26.26
N TYR A 290 19.07 -7.16 -26.16
CA TYR A 290 18.36 -6.20 -27.00
C TYR A 290 18.89 -6.35 -28.43
N THR A 291 18.36 -7.30 -29.18
CA THR A 291 18.52 -7.30 -30.62
C THR A 291 17.75 -6.10 -31.15
N GLN A 292 18.49 -5.12 -31.63
CA GLN A 292 17.98 -4.03 -32.42
C GLN A 292 17.21 -4.62 -33.61
N GLU A 293 15.93 -4.42 -33.70
CA GLU A 293 15.21 -4.39 -34.98
C GLU A 293 15.10 -2.93 -35.41
N THR A 294 16.17 -2.47 -36.01
CA THR A 294 16.13 -1.44 -37.05
C THR A 294 15.90 -2.14 -38.36
N ARG A 295 14.66 -2.05 -38.87
CA ARG A 295 14.34 -1.91 -40.31
C ARG A 295 12.93 -1.42 -40.50
#